data_3c97f058abdca68e58907480fc1831f3
#
_entry.id   3c97f058abdca68e58907480fc1831f3
#
_cell.length_a   1.000
_cell.length_b   1.000
_cell.length_c   1.000
_cell.angle_alpha   90.00
_cell.angle_beta   90.00
_cell.angle_gamma   90.00
#
_symmetry.space_group_name_H-M   'P 1'
#
loop_
_entity.id
_entity.type
_entity.pdbx_description
1 polymer ?
#
loop_
_entity_poly.entity_id
_entity_poly.type
_entity_poly.pdbx_seq_one_letter_code
_entity_poly.pdbx_strand_id
1 'polypeptide(L)' 'MTFAAHQCVRVNLAGLMIQGVTFHAAVTDALATVVRKTTEEPPAYLVDLLFSFKGLKEIEVPEERIRPA' A
#
# COMPACT_ATOMS: atom_id res chain seq x y z
N MET A 1 1.17 -0.76 14.48
CA MET A 1 2.53 -1.10 14.05
C MET A 1 3.08 0.03 13.19
N THR A 2 4.36 0.33 13.30
CA THR A 2 4.99 1.41 12.54
C THR A 2 5.97 0.81 11.53
N PHE A 3 5.98 1.37 10.31
CA PHE A 3 6.87 0.93 9.25
C PHE A 3 7.89 2.02 8.95
N ALA A 4 9.11 1.60 8.64
CA ALA A 4 10.20 2.52 8.33
C ALA A 4 10.25 2.79 6.83
N ALA A 5 10.79 3.95 6.45
CA ALA A 5 11.03 4.25 5.04
C ALA A 5 11.93 3.18 4.43
N HIS A 6 11.66 2.80 3.20
CA HIS A 6 12.37 1.77 2.42
C HIS A 6 12.17 0.35 2.93
N GLN A 7 11.33 0.14 3.91
CA GLN A 7 11.00 -1.20 4.38
C GLN A 7 10.16 -1.94 3.34
N CYS A 8 10.50 -3.20 3.05
CA CYS A 8 9.69 -4.04 2.18
C CYS A 8 8.46 -4.53 2.94
N VAL A 9 7.30 -4.40 2.33
CA VAL A 9 6.03 -4.77 2.97
C VAL A 9 5.14 -5.49 1.97
N ARG A 10 4.09 -6.12 2.48
CA ARG A 10 3.00 -6.67 1.69
C ARG A 10 1.76 -5.87 1.98
N VAL A 11 1.03 -5.51 0.94
CA VAL A 11 -0.14 -4.66 1.04
C VAL A 11 -1.37 -5.41 0.55
N ASN A 12 -2.42 -5.41 1.35
CA ASN A 12 -3.69 -6.00 0.97
C ASN A 12 -4.53 -4.93 0.28
N LEU A 13 -4.61 -5.01 -1.04
CA LEU A 13 -5.36 -4.04 -1.86
C LEU A 13 -6.75 -4.56 -2.24
N ALA A 14 -7.13 -5.75 -1.78
CA ALA A 14 -8.38 -6.38 -2.16
C ALA A 14 -9.58 -5.46 -1.91
N GLY A 15 -10.35 -5.20 -2.94
CA GLY A 15 -11.56 -4.38 -2.84
C GLY A 15 -11.35 -2.90 -2.67
N LEU A 16 -10.10 -2.43 -2.64
CA LEU A 16 -9.83 -1.00 -2.52
C LEU A 16 -10.00 -0.31 -3.86
N MET A 17 -10.45 0.95 -3.80
CA MET A 17 -10.49 1.82 -4.97
C MET A 17 -9.56 3.00 -4.71
N ILE A 18 -8.54 3.17 -5.56
CA ILE A 18 -7.54 4.21 -5.42
C ILE A 18 -7.42 4.92 -6.76
N GLN A 19 -7.62 6.23 -6.77
CA GLN A 19 -7.52 7.06 -7.98
C GLN A 19 -8.35 6.50 -9.14
N GLY A 20 -9.55 6.02 -8.85
CA GLY A 20 -10.44 5.49 -9.88
C GLY A 20 -10.15 4.06 -10.31
N VAL A 21 -9.13 3.43 -9.75
CA VAL A 21 -8.77 2.04 -10.04
C VAL A 21 -9.27 1.15 -8.91
N THR A 22 -10.09 0.15 -9.26
CA THR A 22 -10.57 -0.83 -8.28
C THR A 22 -9.69 -2.06 -8.34
N PHE A 23 -9.15 -2.46 -7.19
CA PHE A 23 -8.30 -3.65 -7.11
C PHE A 23 -9.16 -4.89 -6.92
N HIS A 24 -8.80 -5.94 -7.65
CA HIS A 24 -9.50 -7.22 -7.57
C HIS A 24 -9.35 -7.82 -6.17
N ALA A 25 -10.37 -8.57 -5.74
CA ALA A 25 -10.37 -9.19 -4.41
C ALA A 25 -9.21 -10.17 -4.19
N ALA A 26 -8.56 -10.63 -5.26
CA ALA A 26 -7.42 -11.53 -5.15
C ALA A 26 -6.09 -10.81 -4.86
N VAL A 27 -6.06 -9.48 -4.91
CA VAL A 27 -4.84 -8.71 -4.68
C VAL A 27 -4.65 -8.52 -3.18
N THR A 28 -4.21 -9.58 -2.50
CA THR A 28 -4.08 -9.58 -1.04
C THR A 28 -2.65 -9.42 -0.57
N ASP A 29 -1.67 -9.65 -1.44
CA ASP A 29 -0.24 -9.68 -1.07
C ASP A 29 0.61 -8.92 -2.08
N ALA A 30 0.28 -7.67 -2.37
CA ALA A 30 1.08 -6.87 -3.28
C ALA A 30 2.38 -6.46 -2.59
N LEU A 31 3.51 -6.75 -3.22
CA LEU A 31 4.81 -6.35 -2.69
C LEU A 31 5.04 -4.87 -2.94
N ALA A 32 5.53 -4.18 -1.93
CA ALA A 32 5.77 -2.75 -2.00
C ALA A 32 6.88 -2.34 -1.05
N THR A 33 7.34 -1.11 -1.23
CA THR A 33 8.35 -0.50 -0.35
C THR A 33 7.72 0.75 0.24
N VAL A 34 7.88 0.92 1.54
CA VAL A 34 7.35 2.11 2.22
C VAL A 34 8.14 3.34 1.81
N VAL A 35 7.44 4.40 1.40
CA VAL A 35 8.06 5.69 1.09
C VAL A 35 8.05 6.57 2.33
N ARG A 36 6.86 6.82 2.88
CA ARG A 36 6.72 7.65 4.09
C ARG A 36 5.33 7.47 4.68
N LYS A 37 5.19 7.88 5.93
CA LYS A 37 3.90 7.95 6.58
C LYS A 37 3.19 9.22 6.11
N THR A 38 1.96 9.10 5.67
CA THR A 38 1.22 10.23 5.10
C THR A 38 0.28 10.90 6.09
N THR A 39 -0.35 10.11 6.98
CA THR A 39 -1.22 10.63 8.03
C THR A 39 -0.99 9.89 9.33
N GLU A 40 -1.33 10.55 10.45
CA GLU A 40 -1.18 9.98 11.78
C GLU A 40 -2.49 9.38 12.30
N GLU A 41 -3.62 9.99 11.95
CA GLU A 41 -4.93 9.56 12.44
C GLU A 41 -5.99 9.70 11.35
N PRO A 42 -6.40 8.57 10.75
CA PRO A 42 -5.84 7.22 10.96
C PRO A 42 -4.47 7.07 10.31
N PRO A 43 -3.62 6.18 10.83
CA PRO A 43 -2.29 6.02 10.25
C PRO A 43 -2.35 5.46 8.83
N ALA A 44 -1.64 6.09 7.93
CA ALA A 44 -1.56 5.66 6.53
C ALA A 44 -0.16 5.92 5.99
N TYR A 45 0.21 5.17 4.97
CA TYR A 45 1.54 5.24 4.39
C TYR A 45 1.47 5.36 2.88
N LEU A 46 2.40 6.12 2.31
CA LEU A 46 2.64 6.09 0.87
C LEU A 46 3.59 4.93 0.61
N VAL A 47 3.19 4.03 -0.29
CA VAL A 47 4.01 2.88 -0.64
C VAL A 47 4.26 2.86 -2.14
N ASP A 48 5.43 2.35 -2.52
CA ASP A 48 5.86 2.20 -3.91
C ASP A 48 5.69 0.73 -4.28
N LEU A 49 4.71 0.43 -5.14
CA LEU A 49 4.43 -0.94 -5.56
C LEU A 49 5.58 -1.47 -6.39
N LEU A 50 5.96 -2.72 -6.15
CA LEU A 50 7.02 -3.37 -6.93
C LEU A 50 6.63 -3.47 -8.41
N PHE A 51 5.35 -3.76 -8.67
CA PHE A 51 4.80 -3.77 -10.02
C PHE A 51 3.72 -2.72 -10.12
N SER A 52 3.77 -1.86 -11.14
CA SER A 52 2.71 -0.88 -11.35
C SER A 52 1.40 -1.61 -11.68
N PHE A 53 0.29 -1.02 -11.26
CA PHE A 53 -1.03 -1.60 -11.48
C PHE A 53 -1.89 -0.54 -12.16
N LYS A 54 -2.19 -0.74 -13.44
CA LYS A 54 -2.95 0.20 -14.27
C LYS A 54 -2.41 1.62 -14.18
N GLY A 55 -1.08 1.73 -14.21
CA GLY A 55 -0.41 3.03 -14.13
C GLY A 55 -0.18 3.53 -12.72
N LEU A 56 -0.72 2.87 -11.70
CA LEU A 56 -0.48 3.24 -10.30
C LEU A 56 0.75 2.52 -9.79
N LYS A 57 1.68 3.26 -9.23
CA LYS A 57 2.88 2.70 -8.64
C LYS A 57 3.05 3.16 -7.20
N GLU A 58 2.88 4.46 -6.93
CA GLU A 58 2.90 4.99 -5.57
C GLU A 58 1.47 5.25 -5.13
N ILE A 59 1.07 4.63 -4.03
CA ILE A 59 -0.29 4.76 -3.51
C ILE A 59 -0.27 4.94 -2.00
N GLU A 60 -1.29 5.62 -1.49
CA GLU A 60 -1.49 5.78 -0.05
C GLU A 60 -2.44 4.69 0.43
N VAL A 61 -2.02 3.95 1.45
CA VAL A 61 -2.84 2.87 2.01
C VAL A 61 -2.90 2.97 3.53
N PRO A 62 -4.02 2.57 4.14
CA PRO A 62 -4.13 2.53 5.60
C PRO A 62 -3.14 1.52 6.18
N GLU A 63 -2.61 1.83 7.35
CA GLU A 63 -1.67 0.94 8.03
C GLU A 63 -2.22 -0.47 8.22
N GLU A 64 -3.53 -0.61 8.45
CA GLU A 64 -4.16 -1.90 8.67
C GLU A 64 -4.08 -2.82 7.45
N ARG A 65 -3.80 -2.27 6.28
CA ARG A 65 -3.66 -3.02 5.03
C ARG A 65 -2.22 -3.43 4.75
N ILE A 66 -1.29 -3.05 5.60
CA ILE A 66 0.14 -3.26 5.40
C ILE A 66 0.67 -4.23 6.44
N ARG A 67 1.53 -5.15 6.00
CA ARG A 67 2.22 -6.05 6.92
C ARG A 67 3.66 -6.26 6.45
N PRO A 68 4.56 -6.66 7.34
CA PRO A 68 5.94 -6.93 6.94
C PRO A 68 6.01 -8.03 5.89
N ALA A 69 6.91 -7.85 4.95
CA ALA A 69 7.12 -8.83 3.88
C ALA A 69 7.76 -10.12 4.43
#